data_7197cb4c20bf68e6d4437702662aa87d
#
_entry.id   7197cb4c20bf68e6d4437702662aa87d
#
_cell.length_a   1.000
_cell.length_b   1.000
_cell.length_c   1.000
_cell.angle_alpha   90.00
_cell.angle_beta   90.00
_cell.angle_gamma   90.00
#
_symmetry.space_group_name_H-M   'P 1'
#
loop_
_entity.id
_entity.type
_entity.pdbx_description
1 polymer ?
#
loop_
_entity_poly.entity_id
_entity_poly.type
_entity_poly.pdbx_seq_one_letter_code
_entity_poly.pdbx_strand_id
1 'polypeptide(L)'
;MDTDNEITDIAPLVDFASKVEDKSKNIIKVVGVGGGGCNAVGNMYKEGIVNVTFAVCNTDTQALAKSEVPVKIPLGELGAGGDPSVGLEEARKHTDEIKQMLSDGTKMVFVTAGMGGGTGTGAAPFIAGIAKSMGLLTIGVVTIPFFFEKRLKIIKALKGVEEMRKNVDALLVINNERICDIYANSDMSVKESFKHADQILCDATKSISELITINGTINLDFRDIETTMRGGGGAIMAIGRASGELRVEKAIIDALDSPLLYGNNISRAKRLLFNIYTSEKHPLLVKEMKEVDSFMDALNPNIEVINGISDDNSLDADALSLIHI
;
A
#
# COMPACT_ATOMS: atom_id res chain seq x y z
N MET A 1 36.70 -67.98 3.30
CA MET A 1 36.91 -67.12 2.11
C MET A 1 35.78 -66.07 2.19
N ASP A 2 36.12 -65.04 2.89
CA ASP A 2 35.22 -63.89 3.16
C ASP A 2 35.36 -62.94 1.97
N THR A 3 34.26 -62.53 1.42
CA THR A 3 34.20 -61.42 0.46
C THR A 3 33.40 -60.32 1.07
N ASP A 4 34.13 -59.37 1.66
CA ASP A 4 33.63 -58.10 2.13
C ASP A 4 33.04 -57.33 0.98
N ASN A 5 31.77 -56.98 1.08
CA ASN A 5 31.09 -56.02 0.22
C ASN A 5 31.26 -54.64 0.85
N GLU A 6 32.24 -53.87 0.40
CA GLU A 6 32.32 -52.44 0.67
C GLU A 6 31.14 -51.70 -0.01
N ILE A 7 30.20 -51.26 0.79
CA ILE A 7 29.19 -50.31 0.38
C ILE A 7 29.89 -48.94 0.37
N THR A 8 30.27 -48.49 -0.79
CA THR A 8 30.75 -47.11 -0.99
C THR A 8 29.62 -46.10 -0.69
N ASP A 9 29.82 -45.36 0.37
CA ASP A 9 28.99 -44.19 0.76
C ASP A 9 29.05 -43.19 -0.39
N ILE A 10 27.99 -43.13 -1.19
CA ILE A 10 27.82 -42.07 -2.23
C ILE A 10 27.34 -40.84 -1.49
N ALA A 11 28.24 -39.92 -1.25
CA ALA A 11 27.89 -38.60 -0.76
C ALA A 11 26.82 -37.93 -1.67
N PRO A 12 25.79 -37.27 -1.12
CA PRO A 12 24.76 -36.65 -1.92
C PRO A 12 25.37 -35.57 -2.83
N LEU A 13 25.12 -35.69 -4.12
CA LEU A 13 25.71 -34.88 -5.18
C LEU A 13 25.27 -33.38 -5.17
N VAL A 14 24.37 -33.03 -4.28
CA VAL A 14 23.88 -31.62 -4.14
C VAL A 14 23.70 -31.29 -2.67
N ASP A 15 24.54 -30.40 -2.19
CA ASP A 15 24.33 -29.75 -0.88
C ASP A 15 23.25 -28.69 -1.01
N PHE A 16 22.01 -29.04 -0.66
CA PHE A 16 20.88 -28.10 -0.59
C PHE A 16 20.94 -27.16 0.62
N ALA A 17 21.98 -27.24 1.43
CA ALA A 17 22.18 -26.40 2.61
C ALA A 17 22.96 -25.11 2.31
N SER A 18 23.16 -24.73 1.05
CA SER A 18 23.61 -23.37 0.76
C SER A 18 22.50 -22.43 1.24
N LYS A 19 22.81 -21.71 2.32
CA LYS A 19 22.05 -20.55 2.77
C LYS A 19 21.96 -19.58 1.60
N VAL A 20 20.97 -19.75 0.75
CA VAL A 20 20.48 -18.65 -0.09
C VAL A 20 20.02 -17.62 0.93
N GLU A 21 20.82 -16.62 1.20
CA GLU A 21 20.35 -15.41 1.86
C GLU A 21 19.17 -14.97 1.01
N ASP A 22 17.99 -15.08 1.58
CA ASP A 22 16.74 -14.78 0.94
C ASP A 22 16.66 -13.27 0.69
N LYS A 23 17.38 -12.80 -0.32
CA LYS A 23 17.35 -11.42 -0.80
C LYS A 23 15.98 -11.01 -1.37
N SER A 24 15.03 -11.97 -1.43
CA SER A 24 13.67 -11.72 -1.88
C SER A 24 12.81 -11.05 -0.80
N LYS A 25 13.25 -11.01 0.47
CA LYS A 25 12.42 -10.58 1.61
C LYS A 25 12.03 -9.12 1.65
N ASN A 26 12.69 -8.22 0.93
CA ASN A 26 12.41 -6.77 1.04
C ASN A 26 12.40 -6.08 -0.33
N ILE A 27 11.56 -6.58 -1.24
CA ILE A 27 11.40 -5.96 -2.57
C ILE A 27 10.47 -4.74 -2.57
N ILE A 28 9.77 -4.49 -1.46
CA ILE A 28 8.81 -3.41 -1.29
C ILE A 28 9.40 -2.33 -0.39
N LYS A 29 9.29 -1.09 -0.82
CA LYS A 29 9.69 0.09 -0.03
C LYS A 29 8.53 1.06 0.10
N VAL A 30 8.36 1.62 1.29
CA VAL A 30 7.41 2.70 1.56
C VAL A 30 8.17 3.98 1.88
N VAL A 31 7.92 5.02 1.10
CA VAL A 31 8.56 6.33 1.23
C VAL A 31 7.53 7.37 1.65
N GLY A 32 7.66 7.87 2.88
CA GLY A 32 6.84 8.97 3.40
C GLY A 32 7.44 10.32 3.05
N VAL A 33 6.67 11.21 2.43
CA VAL A 33 7.14 12.51 1.98
C VAL A 33 6.38 13.65 2.64
N GLY A 34 7.11 14.55 3.29
CA GLY A 34 6.56 15.66 4.06
C GLY A 34 5.91 15.23 5.37
N GLY A 35 5.33 16.16 6.11
CA GLY A 35 4.81 15.89 7.45
C GLY A 35 3.78 14.76 7.50
N GLY A 36 2.72 14.82 6.67
CA GLY A 36 1.68 13.78 6.64
C GLY A 36 2.21 12.42 6.22
N GLY A 37 3.02 12.36 5.13
CA GLY A 37 3.63 11.10 4.69
C GLY A 37 4.58 10.50 5.72
N CYS A 38 5.40 11.33 6.38
CA CYS A 38 6.29 10.87 7.45
C CYS A 38 5.52 10.32 8.66
N ASN A 39 4.39 10.93 9.03
CA ASN A 39 3.55 10.44 10.12
C ASN A 39 2.93 9.09 9.78
N ALA A 40 2.34 8.97 8.58
CA ALA A 40 1.75 7.71 8.12
C ALA A 40 2.79 6.57 8.10
N VAL A 41 3.97 6.81 7.52
CA VAL A 41 5.06 5.81 7.50
C VAL A 41 5.59 5.51 8.90
N GLY A 42 5.66 6.51 9.79
CA GLY A 42 6.01 6.30 11.18
C GLY A 42 5.03 5.38 11.91
N ASN A 43 3.74 5.49 11.64
CA ASN A 43 2.71 4.60 12.17
C ASN A 43 2.86 3.18 11.60
N MET A 44 3.03 3.04 10.27
CA MET A 44 3.28 1.76 9.61
C MET A 44 4.50 1.02 10.17
N TYR A 45 5.57 1.76 10.44
CA TYR A 45 6.79 1.22 11.03
C TYR A 45 6.54 0.68 12.44
N LYS A 46 5.75 1.39 13.25
CA LYS A 46 5.37 0.97 14.61
C LYS A 46 4.46 -0.25 14.62
N GLU A 47 3.58 -0.40 13.64
CA GLU A 47 2.73 -1.57 13.47
C GLU A 47 3.52 -2.82 13.06
N GLY A 48 4.77 -2.65 12.63
CA GLY A 48 5.65 -3.78 12.35
C GLY A 48 5.29 -4.55 11.09
N ILE A 49 4.86 -3.86 10.01
CA ILE A 49 4.59 -4.50 8.72
C ILE A 49 5.84 -5.22 8.25
N VAL A 50 5.73 -6.53 8.03
CA VAL A 50 6.85 -7.40 7.66
C VAL A 50 7.15 -7.35 6.16
N ASN A 51 8.39 -7.68 5.80
CA ASN A 51 8.87 -7.75 4.40
C ASN A 51 8.80 -6.43 3.61
N VAL A 52 8.73 -5.30 4.32
CA VAL A 52 8.71 -3.95 3.75
C VAL A 52 9.84 -3.13 4.37
N THR A 53 10.51 -2.32 3.56
CA THR A 53 11.47 -1.32 4.04
C THR A 53 10.83 0.06 4.06
N PHE A 54 11.25 0.89 5.01
CA PHE A 54 10.66 2.22 5.23
C PHE A 54 11.69 3.31 5.09
N ALA A 55 11.30 4.42 4.46
CA ALA A 55 12.08 5.63 4.38
C ALA A 55 11.19 6.87 4.54
N VAL A 56 11.75 7.95 5.03
CA VAL A 56 11.05 9.23 5.18
C VAL A 56 11.91 10.37 4.61
N CYS A 57 11.24 11.27 3.87
CA CYS A 57 11.85 12.43 3.24
C CYS A 57 11.10 13.69 3.69
N ASN A 58 11.81 14.69 4.20
CA ASN A 58 11.17 15.94 4.61
C ASN A 58 12.13 17.11 4.47
N THR A 59 11.58 18.30 4.23
CA THR A 59 12.31 19.58 4.25
C THR A 59 12.50 20.13 5.68
N ASP A 60 11.78 19.58 6.66
CA ASP A 60 11.90 19.91 8.08
C ASP A 60 12.72 18.83 8.80
N THR A 61 13.98 19.17 9.13
CA THR A 61 14.90 18.26 9.83
C THR A 61 14.48 17.98 11.27
N GLN A 62 13.79 18.89 11.94
CA GLN A 62 13.32 18.66 13.31
C GLN A 62 12.19 17.62 13.34
N ALA A 63 11.26 17.68 12.36
CA ALA A 63 10.24 16.67 12.21
C ALA A 63 10.86 15.31 11.84
N LEU A 64 11.88 15.31 10.99
CA LEU A 64 12.58 14.10 10.56
C LEU A 64 13.37 13.44 11.72
N ALA A 65 13.97 14.25 12.60
CA ALA A 65 14.69 13.75 13.77
C ALA A 65 13.79 12.99 14.75
N LYS A 66 12.52 13.36 14.85
CA LYS A 66 11.54 12.70 15.74
C LYS A 66 11.01 11.37 15.18
N SER A 67 11.22 11.10 13.91
CA SER A 67 10.78 9.83 13.29
C SER A 67 11.63 8.67 13.80
N GLU A 68 11.01 7.52 14.04
CA GLU A 68 11.68 6.26 14.40
C GLU A 68 12.09 5.44 13.16
N VAL A 69 11.66 5.86 11.96
CA VAL A 69 12.00 5.21 10.70
C VAL A 69 13.51 5.28 10.45
N PRO A 70 14.16 4.15 10.10
CA PRO A 70 15.62 4.09 10.06
C PRO A 70 16.24 4.90 8.92
N VAL A 71 15.58 4.93 7.73
CA VAL A 71 16.10 5.65 6.56
C VAL A 71 15.45 7.02 6.49
N LYS A 72 16.27 8.07 6.59
CA LYS A 72 15.82 9.48 6.62
C LYS A 72 16.60 10.28 5.59
N ILE A 73 15.90 10.98 4.71
CA ILE A 73 16.50 11.90 3.74
C ILE A 73 16.05 13.33 4.08
N PRO A 74 16.95 14.15 4.65
CA PRO A 74 16.68 15.57 4.84
C PRO A 74 16.75 16.27 3.49
N LEU A 75 15.62 16.77 3.01
CA LEU A 75 15.53 17.54 1.77
C LEU A 75 15.83 19.04 1.98
N GLY A 76 15.77 19.51 3.23
CA GLY A 76 15.99 20.90 3.62
C GLY A 76 16.10 21.01 5.13
N GLU A 77 16.13 22.23 5.66
CA GLU A 77 16.32 22.47 7.10
C GLU A 77 15.08 22.99 7.82
N LEU A 78 14.40 23.97 7.23
CA LEU A 78 13.37 24.79 7.89
C LEU A 78 11.95 24.53 7.38
N GLY A 79 11.75 23.52 6.53
CA GLY A 79 10.49 23.25 5.88
C GLY A 79 10.29 24.02 4.58
N ALA A 80 9.22 23.72 3.85
CA ALA A 80 8.90 24.35 2.56
C ALA A 80 7.91 25.53 2.67
N GLY A 81 7.57 25.99 3.88
CA GLY A 81 6.67 27.14 4.09
C GLY A 81 5.28 27.02 3.43
N GLY A 82 4.82 25.80 3.16
CA GLY A 82 3.57 25.55 2.44
C GLY A 82 3.64 25.85 0.93
N ASP A 83 4.84 26.04 0.36
CA ASP A 83 5.06 26.26 -1.06
C ASP A 83 5.57 24.98 -1.74
N PRO A 84 4.78 24.37 -2.68
CA PRO A 84 5.20 23.17 -3.40
C PRO A 84 6.43 23.36 -4.29
N SER A 85 6.69 24.59 -4.79
CA SER A 85 7.87 24.85 -5.61
C SER A 85 9.17 24.71 -4.80
N VAL A 86 9.17 25.17 -3.56
CA VAL A 86 10.29 24.98 -2.63
C VAL A 86 10.50 23.48 -2.34
N GLY A 87 9.43 22.75 -2.05
CA GLY A 87 9.50 21.29 -1.82
C GLY A 87 10.09 20.54 -3.01
N LEU A 88 9.71 20.91 -4.23
CA LEU A 88 10.25 20.33 -5.46
C LEU A 88 11.73 20.67 -5.66
N GLU A 89 12.13 21.94 -5.48
CA GLU A 89 13.52 22.36 -5.64
C GLU A 89 14.44 21.67 -4.65
N GLU A 90 14.02 21.56 -3.39
CA GLU A 90 14.78 20.86 -2.38
C GLU A 90 14.93 19.37 -2.70
N ALA A 91 13.87 18.71 -3.18
CA ALA A 91 13.96 17.32 -3.61
C ALA A 91 14.92 17.14 -4.82
N ARG A 92 14.95 18.08 -5.74
CA ARG A 92 15.88 18.06 -6.90
C ARG A 92 17.34 18.08 -6.48
N LYS A 93 17.69 18.84 -5.44
CA LYS A 93 19.06 18.92 -4.92
C LYS A 93 19.54 17.56 -4.37
N HIS A 94 18.61 16.73 -3.89
CA HIS A 94 18.88 15.42 -3.26
C HIS A 94 18.57 14.22 -4.16
N THR A 95 18.62 14.45 -5.50
CA THR A 95 18.30 13.40 -6.49
C THR A 95 19.15 12.15 -6.34
N ASP A 96 20.44 12.29 -6.05
CA ASP A 96 21.36 11.16 -5.95
C ASP A 96 21.12 10.33 -4.68
N GLU A 97 20.84 10.99 -3.56
CA GLU A 97 20.49 10.30 -2.30
C GLU A 97 19.14 9.54 -2.45
N ILE A 98 18.17 10.15 -3.14
CA ILE A 98 16.88 9.50 -3.43
C ILE A 98 17.10 8.26 -4.32
N LYS A 99 17.91 8.36 -5.37
CA LYS A 99 18.26 7.21 -6.23
C LYS A 99 18.98 6.12 -5.43
N GLN A 100 19.95 6.49 -4.60
CA GLN A 100 20.66 5.56 -3.75
C GLN A 100 19.73 4.82 -2.79
N MET A 101 18.79 5.53 -2.14
CA MET A 101 17.77 4.94 -1.27
C MET A 101 16.91 3.90 -2.00
N LEU A 102 16.62 4.13 -3.29
CA LEU A 102 15.78 3.24 -4.12
C LEU A 102 16.56 2.10 -4.78
N SER A 103 17.89 2.08 -4.69
CA SER A 103 18.76 1.12 -5.40
C SER A 103 19.15 -0.11 -4.57
N ASP A 104 18.49 -0.38 -3.45
CA ASP A 104 18.81 -1.43 -2.48
C ASP A 104 18.16 -2.81 -2.78
N GLY A 105 17.71 -3.02 -4.00
CA GLY A 105 16.99 -4.23 -4.42
C GLY A 105 15.48 -4.04 -4.45
N THR A 106 14.97 -2.85 -4.13
CA THR A 106 13.55 -2.47 -4.25
C THR A 106 13.06 -2.71 -5.69
N LYS A 107 11.89 -3.33 -5.83
CA LYS A 107 11.18 -3.51 -7.11
C LYS A 107 9.86 -2.75 -7.15
N MET A 108 9.27 -2.50 -5.99
CA MET A 108 8.02 -1.78 -5.82
C MET A 108 8.18 -0.70 -4.76
N VAL A 109 7.66 0.49 -5.05
CA VAL A 109 7.69 1.60 -4.10
C VAL A 109 6.33 2.22 -3.94
N PHE A 110 5.92 2.38 -2.70
CA PHE A 110 4.82 3.25 -2.31
C PHE A 110 5.36 4.61 -1.95
N VAL A 111 4.87 5.65 -2.61
CA VAL A 111 5.16 7.03 -2.24
C VAL A 111 3.91 7.62 -1.61
N THR A 112 3.97 7.86 -0.29
CA THR A 112 2.85 8.39 0.47
C THR A 112 3.08 9.83 0.90
N ALA A 113 2.05 10.66 0.72
CA ALA A 113 2.12 12.07 1.07
C ALA A 113 0.74 12.67 1.39
N GLY A 114 0.69 13.58 2.35
CA GLY A 114 -0.43 14.51 2.50
C GLY A 114 -0.28 15.65 1.50
N MET A 115 -1.23 15.78 0.57
CA MET A 115 -1.24 16.84 -0.41
C MET A 115 -1.77 18.16 0.19
N GLY A 116 -1.38 19.29 -0.39
CA GLY A 116 -1.81 20.63 0.03
C GLY A 116 -0.77 21.39 0.85
N GLY A 117 0.25 20.72 1.38
CA GLY A 117 1.44 21.33 1.98
C GLY A 117 2.51 21.65 0.94
N GLY A 118 3.68 22.10 1.37
CA GLY A 118 4.82 22.36 0.49
C GLY A 118 5.55 21.10 0.09
N THR A 119 6.14 20.40 1.06
CA THR A 119 7.00 19.23 0.82
C THR A 119 6.25 18.07 0.16
N GLY A 120 5.13 17.62 0.75
CA GLY A 120 4.36 16.49 0.20
C GLY A 120 3.87 16.76 -1.22
N THR A 121 3.34 17.96 -1.47
CA THR A 121 2.78 18.35 -2.77
C THR A 121 3.87 18.50 -3.86
N GLY A 122 5.02 19.06 -3.49
CA GLY A 122 6.11 19.33 -4.44
C GLY A 122 7.09 18.18 -4.61
N ALA A 123 7.55 17.60 -3.50
CA ALA A 123 8.61 16.58 -3.53
C ALA A 123 8.09 15.17 -3.88
N ALA A 124 6.87 14.78 -3.42
CA ALA A 124 6.39 13.41 -3.63
C ALA A 124 6.24 13.05 -5.11
N PRO A 125 5.65 13.89 -5.98
CA PRO A 125 5.58 13.58 -7.41
C PRO A 125 6.97 13.44 -8.05
N PHE A 126 7.94 14.23 -7.63
CA PHE A 126 9.31 14.16 -8.13
C PHE A 126 10.01 12.87 -7.70
N ILE A 127 9.91 12.48 -6.43
CA ILE A 127 10.45 11.23 -5.91
C ILE A 127 9.81 10.02 -6.61
N ALA A 128 8.49 10.05 -6.81
CA ALA A 128 7.78 9.03 -7.57
C ALA A 128 8.27 8.94 -9.02
N GLY A 129 8.51 10.08 -9.68
CA GLY A 129 9.06 10.14 -11.03
C GLY A 129 10.47 9.52 -11.14
N ILE A 130 11.33 9.74 -10.13
CA ILE A 130 12.63 9.07 -10.05
C ILE A 130 12.44 7.56 -9.97
N ALA A 131 11.60 7.08 -9.04
CA ALA A 131 11.34 5.66 -8.87
C ALA A 131 10.83 5.01 -10.16
N LYS A 132 9.86 5.63 -10.81
CA LYS A 132 9.31 5.17 -12.09
C LYS A 132 10.36 5.16 -13.21
N SER A 133 11.22 6.17 -13.28
CA SER A 133 12.31 6.24 -14.26
C SER A 133 13.38 5.16 -14.05
N MET A 134 13.52 4.64 -12.83
CA MET A 134 14.37 3.50 -12.48
C MET A 134 13.71 2.14 -12.79
N GLY A 135 12.49 2.13 -13.33
CA GLY A 135 11.74 0.91 -13.69
C GLY A 135 11.00 0.27 -12.52
N LEU A 136 10.99 0.90 -11.34
CA LEU A 136 10.28 0.38 -10.17
C LEU A 136 8.76 0.48 -10.40
N LEU A 137 7.99 -0.52 -9.95
CA LEU A 137 6.55 -0.39 -9.86
C LEU A 137 6.23 0.69 -8.81
N THR A 138 5.68 1.81 -9.27
CA THR A 138 5.51 3.01 -8.43
C THR A 138 4.06 3.28 -8.16
N ILE A 139 3.66 3.22 -6.89
CA ILE A 139 2.30 3.45 -6.43
C ILE A 139 2.27 4.70 -5.56
N GLY A 140 1.39 5.63 -5.91
CA GLY A 140 1.11 6.81 -5.11
C GLY A 140 -0.05 6.55 -4.17
N VAL A 141 0.10 6.87 -2.88
CA VAL A 141 -0.99 6.83 -1.90
C VAL A 141 -1.04 8.18 -1.22
N VAL A 142 -2.01 9.01 -1.58
CA VAL A 142 -2.02 10.41 -1.17
C VAL A 142 -3.36 10.82 -0.56
N THR A 143 -3.31 11.77 0.37
CA THR A 143 -4.51 12.33 0.99
C THR A 143 -4.81 13.73 0.48
N ILE A 144 -6.10 14.04 0.30
CA ILE A 144 -6.61 15.40 0.07
C ILE A 144 -7.02 15.98 1.43
N PRO A 145 -6.66 17.26 1.73
CA PRO A 145 -6.96 17.90 3.01
C PRO A 145 -8.45 17.96 3.32
N PHE A 146 -8.76 18.05 4.61
CA PHE A 146 -10.11 18.36 5.11
C PHE A 146 -10.59 19.75 4.66
N PHE A 147 -11.89 19.98 4.56
CA PHE A 147 -12.47 21.28 4.19
C PHE A 147 -12.13 22.40 5.17
N PHE A 148 -12.00 22.08 6.48
CA PHE A 148 -11.60 23.07 7.47
C PHE A 148 -10.16 23.59 7.28
N GLU A 149 -9.32 22.88 6.51
CA GLU A 149 -7.96 23.32 6.15
C GLU A 149 -7.94 24.39 5.05
N LYS A 150 -9.09 24.76 4.51
CA LYS A 150 -9.38 25.86 3.62
C LYS A 150 -9.05 25.60 2.13
N ARG A 151 -9.79 26.33 1.29
CA ARG A 151 -9.82 26.18 -0.16
C ARG A 151 -8.45 26.23 -0.85
N LEU A 152 -7.57 27.12 -0.42
CA LEU A 152 -6.25 27.26 -1.05
C LEU A 152 -5.40 25.99 -0.88
N LYS A 153 -5.50 25.32 0.26
CA LYS A 153 -4.79 24.07 0.53
C LYS A 153 -5.32 22.94 -0.34
N ILE A 154 -6.65 22.87 -0.50
CA ILE A 154 -7.31 21.92 -1.40
C ILE A 154 -6.91 22.11 -2.85
N ILE A 155 -6.88 23.37 -3.35
CA ILE A 155 -6.44 23.68 -4.73
C ILE A 155 -4.99 23.23 -4.95
N LYS A 156 -4.08 23.48 -3.98
CA LYS A 156 -2.69 22.99 -4.04
C LYS A 156 -2.66 21.46 -4.07
N ALA A 157 -3.48 20.82 -3.25
CA ALA A 157 -3.56 19.36 -3.20
C ALA A 157 -3.98 18.76 -4.54
N LEU A 158 -5.01 19.29 -5.17
CA LEU A 158 -5.50 18.82 -6.47
C LEU A 158 -4.43 18.95 -7.56
N LYS A 159 -3.67 20.04 -7.57
CA LYS A 159 -2.52 20.21 -8.49
C LYS A 159 -1.44 19.16 -8.21
N GLY A 160 -1.14 18.88 -6.93
CA GLY A 160 -0.19 17.85 -6.54
C GLY A 160 -0.63 16.45 -6.95
N VAL A 161 -1.93 16.14 -6.83
CA VAL A 161 -2.54 14.88 -7.29
C VAL A 161 -2.36 14.72 -8.80
N GLU A 162 -2.60 15.77 -9.59
CA GLU A 162 -2.40 15.73 -11.05
C GLU A 162 -0.92 15.51 -11.43
N GLU A 163 0.01 16.13 -10.71
CA GLU A 163 1.44 15.87 -10.92
C GLU A 163 1.83 14.46 -10.48
N MET A 164 1.28 13.97 -9.36
CA MET A 164 1.52 12.60 -8.88
C MET A 164 1.04 11.56 -9.91
N ARG A 165 -0.15 11.76 -10.49
CA ARG A 165 -0.74 10.87 -11.50
C ARG A 165 0.18 10.63 -12.70
N LYS A 166 0.93 11.64 -13.13
CA LYS A 166 1.88 11.53 -14.26
C LYS A 166 3.11 10.69 -13.91
N ASN A 167 3.45 10.63 -12.64
CA ASN A 167 4.71 10.09 -12.13
C ASN A 167 4.57 8.72 -11.43
N VAL A 168 3.38 8.13 -11.39
CA VAL A 168 3.13 6.81 -10.80
C VAL A 168 2.51 5.85 -11.81
N ASP A 169 2.51 4.58 -11.50
CA ASP A 169 1.80 3.54 -12.26
C ASP A 169 0.35 3.43 -11.81
N ALA A 170 0.12 3.46 -10.50
CA ALA A 170 -1.21 3.52 -9.90
C ALA A 170 -1.26 4.62 -8.83
N LEU A 171 -2.40 5.31 -8.73
CA LEU A 171 -2.60 6.40 -7.78
C LEU A 171 -3.86 6.18 -6.97
N LEU A 172 -3.69 5.95 -5.68
CA LEU A 172 -4.75 5.93 -4.69
C LEU A 172 -4.89 7.32 -4.07
N VAL A 173 -6.07 7.92 -4.17
CA VAL A 173 -6.37 9.24 -3.62
C VAL A 173 -7.42 9.11 -2.53
N ILE A 174 -7.04 9.42 -1.30
CA ILE A 174 -7.90 9.37 -0.12
C ILE A 174 -8.40 10.79 0.18
N ASN A 175 -9.71 10.96 0.18
CA ASN A 175 -10.32 12.23 0.55
C ASN A 175 -10.62 12.24 2.06
N ASN A 176 -9.83 13.00 2.83
CA ASN A 176 -10.00 13.08 4.28
C ASN A 176 -11.40 13.58 4.71
N GLU A 177 -12.07 14.38 3.86
CA GLU A 177 -13.43 14.86 4.17
C GLU A 177 -14.42 13.71 4.32
N ARG A 178 -14.20 12.57 3.64
CA ARG A 178 -15.03 11.38 3.79
C ARG A 178 -14.98 10.79 5.20
N ILE A 179 -13.86 10.96 5.89
CA ILE A 179 -13.75 10.57 7.31
C ILE A 179 -14.69 11.44 8.15
N CYS A 180 -14.73 12.75 7.87
CA CYS A 180 -15.67 13.64 8.55
C CYS A 180 -17.13 13.26 8.26
N ASP A 181 -17.47 12.89 7.03
CA ASP A 181 -18.84 12.47 6.66
C ASP A 181 -19.26 11.23 7.46
N ILE A 182 -18.38 10.24 7.61
CA ILE A 182 -18.65 8.98 8.34
C ILE A 182 -18.87 9.26 9.82
N TYR A 183 -18.05 10.11 10.41
CA TYR A 183 -18.02 10.37 11.85
C TYR A 183 -18.69 11.68 12.25
N ALA A 184 -19.48 12.30 11.34
CA ALA A 184 -20.14 13.59 11.57
C ALA A 184 -21.02 13.64 12.82
N ASN A 185 -21.59 12.50 13.22
CA ASN A 185 -22.47 12.36 14.39
C ASN A 185 -21.77 11.72 15.61
N SER A 186 -20.43 11.59 15.58
CA SER A 186 -19.65 11.04 16.68
C SER A 186 -18.90 12.13 17.45
N ASP A 187 -18.46 11.82 18.66
CA ASP A 187 -17.61 12.70 19.47
C ASP A 187 -16.13 12.66 19.05
N MET A 188 -15.84 12.31 17.79
CA MET A 188 -14.47 12.21 17.27
C MET A 188 -13.77 13.57 17.28
N SER A 189 -12.62 13.64 17.90
CA SER A 189 -11.79 14.84 17.88
C SER A 189 -11.08 15.02 16.52
N VAL A 190 -10.73 16.27 16.19
CA VAL A 190 -9.91 16.58 15.00
C VAL A 190 -8.60 15.77 14.98
N LYS A 191 -7.98 15.54 16.13
CA LYS A 191 -6.75 14.74 16.24
C LYS A 191 -7.00 13.28 15.86
N GLU A 192 -8.13 12.74 16.24
CA GLU A 192 -8.52 11.36 15.87
C GLU A 192 -8.82 11.25 14.39
N SER A 193 -9.46 12.24 13.76
CA SER A 193 -9.71 12.22 12.31
C SER A 193 -8.42 12.19 11.48
N PHE A 194 -7.36 12.90 11.91
CA PHE A 194 -6.05 12.77 11.29
C PHE A 194 -5.42 11.39 11.49
N LYS A 195 -5.57 10.79 12.67
CA LYS A 195 -5.09 9.41 12.90
C LYS A 195 -5.82 8.40 12.02
N HIS A 196 -7.12 8.57 11.81
CA HIS A 196 -7.89 7.73 10.89
C HIS A 196 -7.41 7.88 9.44
N ALA A 197 -7.10 9.11 9.01
CA ALA A 197 -6.51 9.34 7.69
C ALA A 197 -5.15 8.62 7.53
N ASP A 198 -4.29 8.70 8.55
CA ASP A 198 -3.01 7.99 8.57
C ASP A 198 -3.23 6.46 8.60
N GLN A 199 -4.25 5.96 9.33
CA GLN A 199 -4.59 4.54 9.38
C GLN A 199 -5.04 4.01 8.02
N ILE A 200 -5.86 4.74 7.29
CA ILE A 200 -6.30 4.36 5.95
C ILE A 200 -5.09 4.26 4.99
N LEU A 201 -4.13 5.19 5.09
CA LEU A 201 -2.87 5.09 4.34
C LEU A 201 -2.08 3.84 4.72
N CYS A 202 -2.05 3.52 6.00
CA CYS A 202 -1.41 2.33 6.53
C CYS A 202 -2.08 1.06 6.01
N ASP A 203 -3.39 0.95 6.16
CA ASP A 203 -4.18 -0.21 5.72
C ASP A 203 -4.03 -0.45 4.22
N ALA A 204 -4.07 0.63 3.41
CA ALA A 204 -3.86 0.55 1.97
C ALA A 204 -2.49 -0.05 1.62
N THR A 205 -1.44 0.47 2.23
CA THR A 205 -0.07 0.01 1.96
C THR A 205 0.15 -1.40 2.49
N LYS A 206 -0.34 -1.69 3.70
CA LYS A 206 -0.26 -3.00 4.34
C LYS A 206 -0.94 -4.06 3.48
N SER A 207 -2.18 -3.81 3.08
CA SER A 207 -2.98 -4.75 2.30
C SER A 207 -2.30 -5.15 0.99
N ILE A 208 -1.78 -4.18 0.23
CA ILE A 208 -1.08 -4.48 -1.03
C ILE A 208 0.23 -5.22 -0.77
N SER A 209 0.97 -4.86 0.29
CA SER A 209 2.21 -5.55 0.63
C SER A 209 1.96 -6.98 1.09
N GLU A 210 0.92 -7.23 1.85
CA GLU A 210 0.53 -8.55 2.33
C GLU A 210 0.13 -9.49 1.18
N LEU A 211 -0.54 -8.99 0.14
CA LEU A 211 -0.84 -9.77 -1.06
C LEU A 211 0.39 -10.42 -1.71
N ILE A 212 1.56 -9.78 -1.56
CA ILE A 212 2.82 -10.26 -2.15
C ILE A 212 3.62 -11.11 -1.16
N THR A 213 3.46 -10.86 0.13
CA THR A 213 4.37 -11.39 1.17
C THR A 213 3.77 -12.51 2.02
N ILE A 214 2.44 -12.62 2.07
CA ILE A 214 1.75 -13.67 2.82
C ILE A 214 1.47 -14.84 1.88
N ASN A 215 1.88 -16.04 2.29
CA ASN A 215 1.52 -17.25 1.59
C ASN A 215 0.07 -17.62 1.90
N GLY A 216 -0.72 -17.85 0.87
CA GLY A 216 -2.11 -18.27 0.97
C GLY A 216 -2.39 -19.58 0.24
N THR A 217 -3.63 -20.00 0.24
CA THR A 217 -4.10 -21.17 -0.54
C THR A 217 -4.03 -20.88 -2.04
N ILE A 218 -4.35 -19.65 -2.44
CA ILE A 218 -4.15 -19.12 -3.80
C ILE A 218 -3.24 -17.91 -3.65
N ASN A 219 -1.98 -18.06 -4.06
CA ASN A 219 -0.98 -17.03 -3.95
C ASN A 219 -1.04 -16.07 -5.13
N LEU A 220 -0.87 -14.79 -4.82
CA LEU A 220 -0.59 -13.76 -5.79
C LEU A 220 0.92 -13.50 -5.80
N ASP A 221 1.54 -13.61 -6.95
CA ASP A 221 2.94 -13.27 -7.07
C ASP A 221 3.16 -11.78 -7.40
N PHE A 222 4.40 -11.33 -7.27
CA PHE A 222 4.75 -9.94 -7.58
C PHE A 222 4.38 -9.55 -9.02
N ARG A 223 4.45 -10.49 -9.97
CA ARG A 223 4.17 -10.21 -11.38
C ARG A 223 2.67 -10.01 -11.63
N ASP A 224 1.82 -10.71 -10.90
CA ASP A 224 0.37 -10.53 -10.96
C ASP A 224 0.00 -9.10 -10.52
N ILE A 225 0.56 -8.66 -9.39
CA ILE A 225 0.39 -7.31 -8.88
C ILE A 225 0.98 -6.28 -9.85
N GLU A 226 2.18 -6.53 -10.37
CA GLU A 226 2.83 -5.65 -11.34
C GLU A 226 1.98 -5.48 -12.60
N THR A 227 1.47 -6.56 -13.16
CA THR A 227 0.63 -6.55 -14.36
C THR A 227 -0.65 -5.76 -14.12
N THR A 228 -1.29 -5.95 -12.97
CA THR A 228 -2.52 -5.25 -12.61
C THR A 228 -2.29 -3.76 -12.41
N MET A 229 -1.23 -3.36 -11.72
CA MET A 229 -1.02 -1.98 -11.30
C MET A 229 -0.21 -1.15 -12.29
N ARG A 230 0.66 -1.76 -13.10
CA ARG A 230 1.50 -1.01 -14.04
C ARG A 230 0.64 -0.30 -15.10
N GLY A 231 0.76 1.03 -15.13
CA GLY A 231 -0.06 1.88 -16.00
C GLY A 231 -1.56 1.87 -15.67
N GLY A 232 -1.93 1.48 -14.45
CA GLY A 232 -3.32 1.38 -13.98
C GLY A 232 -4.03 2.73 -13.85
N GLY A 233 -3.29 3.80 -13.63
CA GLY A 233 -3.85 5.15 -13.50
C GLY A 233 -4.48 5.40 -12.13
N GLY A 234 -5.78 5.64 -12.07
CA GLY A 234 -6.48 5.78 -10.78
C GLY A 234 -6.75 4.42 -10.16
N ALA A 235 -6.40 4.25 -8.90
CA ALA A 235 -6.71 3.06 -8.10
C ALA A 235 -7.68 3.40 -6.98
N ILE A 236 -8.48 2.44 -6.59
CA ILE A 236 -9.41 2.55 -5.46
C ILE A 236 -9.23 1.29 -4.63
N MET A 237 -9.24 1.46 -3.33
CA MET A 237 -9.17 0.35 -2.39
C MET A 237 -10.36 0.38 -1.47
N ALA A 238 -10.87 -0.80 -1.15
CA ALA A 238 -11.88 -0.98 -0.12
C ALA A 238 -11.61 -2.26 0.66
N ILE A 239 -11.97 -2.26 1.91
CA ILE A 239 -11.89 -3.41 2.81
C ILE A 239 -13.27 -3.63 3.37
N GLY A 240 -13.80 -4.85 3.22
CA GLY A 240 -15.04 -5.26 3.84
C GLY A 240 -14.81 -6.40 4.81
N ARG A 241 -15.55 -6.41 5.90
CA ARG A 241 -15.45 -7.43 6.96
C ARG A 241 -16.82 -7.94 7.32
N ALA A 242 -16.95 -9.26 7.42
CA ALA A 242 -18.18 -9.88 7.85
C ALA A 242 -17.93 -11.22 8.54
N SER A 243 -18.90 -11.67 9.32
CA SER A 243 -18.88 -12.94 10.02
C SER A 243 -20.24 -13.64 9.94
N GLY A 244 -20.25 -14.93 10.25
CA GLY A 244 -21.47 -15.74 10.29
C GLY A 244 -21.95 -16.22 8.93
N GLU A 245 -23.26 -16.34 8.74
CA GLU A 245 -23.87 -16.84 7.52
C GLU A 245 -23.76 -15.81 6.38
N LEU A 246 -23.46 -16.26 5.14
CA LEU A 246 -23.23 -15.41 3.96
C LEU A 246 -22.12 -14.36 4.20
N ARG A 247 -21.07 -14.74 4.90
CA ARG A 247 -20.01 -13.80 5.27
C ARG A 247 -19.25 -13.24 4.07
N VAL A 248 -19.12 -14.00 2.98
CA VAL A 248 -18.45 -13.52 1.76
C VAL A 248 -19.28 -12.45 1.08
N GLU A 249 -20.56 -12.71 0.83
CA GLU A 249 -21.49 -11.74 0.26
C GLU A 249 -21.55 -10.46 1.10
N LYS A 250 -21.68 -10.60 2.41
CA LYS A 250 -21.72 -9.47 3.35
C LYS A 250 -20.41 -8.66 3.35
N ALA A 251 -19.26 -9.32 3.29
CA ALA A 251 -17.97 -8.63 3.21
C ALA A 251 -17.80 -7.89 1.90
N ILE A 252 -18.28 -8.47 0.79
CA ILE A 252 -18.29 -7.79 -0.53
C ILE A 252 -19.18 -6.55 -0.47
N ILE A 253 -20.37 -6.65 0.09
CA ILE A 253 -21.30 -5.52 0.24
C ILE A 253 -20.66 -4.43 1.13
N ASP A 254 -20.08 -4.81 2.27
CA ASP A 254 -19.40 -3.88 3.18
C ASP A 254 -18.24 -3.16 2.49
N ALA A 255 -17.45 -3.87 1.67
CA ALA A 255 -16.39 -3.26 0.88
C ALA A 255 -16.93 -2.28 -0.17
N LEU A 256 -18.02 -2.65 -0.86
CA LEU A 256 -18.65 -1.79 -1.89
C LEU A 256 -19.32 -0.55 -1.29
N ASP A 257 -19.79 -0.64 -0.06
CA ASP A 257 -20.37 0.48 0.70
C ASP A 257 -19.28 1.35 1.37
N SER A 258 -17.99 1.00 1.19
CA SER A 258 -16.89 1.76 1.78
C SER A 258 -16.94 3.22 1.35
N PRO A 259 -16.84 4.16 2.30
CA PRO A 259 -16.78 5.59 1.98
C PRO A 259 -15.61 6.01 1.09
N LEU A 260 -14.56 5.18 1.03
CA LEU A 260 -13.42 5.37 0.12
C LEU A 260 -13.82 5.16 -1.34
N LEU A 261 -14.86 4.36 -1.60
CA LEU A 261 -15.42 4.12 -2.93
C LEU A 261 -16.45 5.17 -3.35
N TYR A 262 -16.91 6.01 -2.44
CA TYR A 262 -18.01 6.93 -2.71
C TYR A 262 -17.74 7.83 -3.93
N GLY A 263 -18.67 7.78 -4.90
CA GLY A 263 -18.57 8.51 -6.18
C GLY A 263 -17.75 7.78 -7.25
N ASN A 264 -17.16 6.64 -6.93
CA ASN A 264 -16.46 5.79 -7.90
C ASN A 264 -17.32 4.58 -8.26
N ASN A 265 -17.38 4.26 -9.53
CA ASN A 265 -18.17 3.15 -10.03
C ASN A 265 -17.23 2.01 -10.43
N ILE A 266 -17.24 0.91 -9.68
CA ILE A 266 -16.43 -0.27 -9.93
C ILE A 266 -16.68 -0.86 -11.34
N SER A 267 -17.86 -0.64 -11.92
CA SER A 267 -18.15 -1.10 -13.28
C SER A 267 -17.29 -0.43 -14.37
N ARG A 268 -16.57 0.64 -14.03
CA ARG A 268 -15.60 1.31 -14.90
C ARG A 268 -14.18 0.79 -14.74
N ALA A 269 -13.94 -0.05 -13.74
CA ALA A 269 -12.64 -0.67 -13.54
C ALA A 269 -12.28 -1.52 -14.77
N LYS A 270 -11.02 -1.51 -15.14
CA LYS A 270 -10.47 -2.39 -16.18
C LYS A 270 -9.85 -3.63 -15.56
N ARG A 271 -9.37 -3.50 -14.35
CA ARG A 271 -8.70 -4.55 -13.57
C ARG A 271 -9.22 -4.54 -12.16
N LEU A 272 -9.40 -5.71 -11.60
CA LEU A 272 -9.80 -5.94 -10.22
C LEU A 272 -8.81 -6.91 -9.60
N LEU A 273 -8.22 -6.50 -8.51
CA LEU A 273 -7.43 -7.36 -7.65
C LEU A 273 -8.19 -7.52 -6.35
N PHE A 274 -8.52 -8.75 -5.96
CA PHE A 274 -9.15 -8.96 -4.68
C PHE A 274 -8.54 -10.17 -3.96
N ASN A 275 -8.52 -10.10 -2.64
CA ASN A 275 -8.04 -11.19 -1.82
C ASN A 275 -9.02 -11.45 -0.68
N ILE A 276 -9.26 -12.71 -0.41
CA ILE A 276 -10.11 -13.16 0.69
C ILE A 276 -9.20 -13.63 1.81
N TYR A 277 -9.33 -13.02 2.97
CA TYR A 277 -8.63 -13.45 4.18
C TYR A 277 -9.58 -14.21 5.09
N THR A 278 -9.17 -15.37 5.54
CA THR A 278 -9.90 -16.17 6.54
C THR A 278 -8.94 -16.66 7.60
N SER A 279 -9.45 -17.03 8.79
CA SER A 279 -8.60 -17.67 9.78
C SER A 279 -8.48 -19.17 9.48
N GLU A 280 -7.34 -19.78 9.86
CA GLU A 280 -7.15 -21.22 9.76
C GLU A 280 -8.22 -22.03 10.54
N LYS A 281 -8.80 -21.44 11.58
CA LYS A 281 -9.88 -22.06 12.37
C LYS A 281 -11.21 -22.10 11.63
N HIS A 282 -11.45 -21.12 10.77
CA HIS A 282 -12.67 -20.96 9.97
C HIS A 282 -12.33 -20.68 8.52
N PRO A 283 -11.72 -21.65 7.81
CA PRO A 283 -11.26 -21.48 6.44
C PRO A 283 -12.44 -21.22 5.50
N LEU A 284 -12.15 -20.66 4.33
CA LEU A 284 -13.11 -20.48 3.28
C LEU A 284 -13.63 -21.83 2.78
N LEU A 285 -14.94 -21.99 2.75
CA LEU A 285 -15.56 -23.24 2.33
C LEU A 285 -15.89 -23.21 0.84
N VAL A 286 -15.82 -24.38 0.18
CA VAL A 286 -16.19 -24.51 -1.25
C VAL A 286 -17.62 -24.01 -1.54
N LYS A 287 -18.54 -24.18 -0.60
CA LYS A 287 -19.91 -23.66 -0.75
C LYS A 287 -19.96 -22.13 -0.79
N GLU A 288 -19.03 -21.44 -0.12
CA GLU A 288 -18.93 -19.97 -0.08
C GLU A 288 -18.34 -19.40 -1.38
N MET A 289 -17.63 -20.22 -2.17
CA MET A 289 -17.15 -19.81 -3.48
C MET A 289 -18.29 -19.45 -4.45
N LYS A 290 -19.51 -19.97 -4.24
CA LYS A 290 -20.69 -19.57 -5.02
C LYS A 290 -21.06 -18.11 -4.82
N GLU A 291 -20.79 -17.55 -3.63
CA GLU A 291 -21.03 -16.13 -3.33
C GLU A 291 -20.01 -15.27 -4.11
N VAL A 292 -18.75 -15.75 -4.19
CA VAL A 292 -17.70 -15.13 -5.01
C VAL A 292 -18.07 -15.19 -6.50
N ASP A 293 -18.48 -16.36 -6.99
CA ASP A 293 -18.89 -16.53 -8.39
C ASP A 293 -20.07 -15.61 -8.74
N SER A 294 -21.07 -15.50 -7.86
CA SER A 294 -22.21 -14.60 -8.05
C SER A 294 -21.78 -13.13 -8.15
N PHE A 295 -20.78 -12.71 -7.35
CA PHE A 295 -20.21 -11.37 -7.45
C PHE A 295 -19.46 -11.17 -8.77
N MET A 296 -18.65 -12.15 -9.18
CA MET A 296 -17.89 -12.09 -10.43
C MET A 296 -18.80 -12.01 -11.65
N ASP A 297 -19.89 -12.78 -11.65
CA ASP A 297 -20.89 -12.78 -12.73
C ASP A 297 -21.61 -11.42 -12.84
N ALA A 298 -21.72 -10.68 -11.75
CA ALA A 298 -22.30 -9.33 -11.73
C ALA A 298 -21.35 -8.25 -12.25
N LEU A 299 -20.05 -8.53 -12.38
CA LEU A 299 -19.06 -7.60 -12.92
C LEU A 299 -19.16 -7.48 -14.45
N ASN A 300 -18.60 -6.39 -14.98
CA ASN A 300 -18.45 -6.26 -16.42
C ASN A 300 -17.53 -7.39 -16.94
N PRO A 301 -17.95 -8.19 -17.94
CA PRO A 301 -17.16 -9.32 -18.43
C PRO A 301 -15.81 -8.95 -19.05
N ASN A 302 -15.56 -7.66 -19.29
CA ASN A 302 -14.27 -7.17 -19.78
C ASN A 302 -13.30 -6.76 -18.66
N ILE A 303 -13.67 -6.92 -17.39
CA ILE A 303 -12.76 -6.66 -16.25
C ILE A 303 -11.81 -7.84 -16.14
N GLU A 304 -10.52 -7.55 -16.15
CA GLU A 304 -9.48 -8.52 -15.81
C GLU A 304 -9.46 -8.70 -14.29
N VAL A 305 -9.74 -9.91 -13.81
CA VAL A 305 -9.81 -10.22 -12.38
C VAL A 305 -8.65 -11.09 -11.97
N ILE A 306 -7.93 -10.65 -10.95
CA ILE A 306 -6.91 -11.43 -10.25
C ILE A 306 -7.37 -11.62 -8.81
N ASN A 307 -7.42 -12.86 -8.35
CA ASN A 307 -7.90 -13.19 -7.01
C ASN A 307 -6.91 -14.06 -6.24
N GLY A 308 -6.88 -13.84 -4.93
CA GLY A 308 -6.14 -14.63 -3.97
C GLY A 308 -6.98 -15.09 -2.79
N ILE A 309 -6.52 -16.11 -2.08
CA ILE A 309 -7.10 -16.58 -0.83
C ILE A 309 -5.93 -16.77 0.14
N SER A 310 -5.96 -16.04 1.25
CA SER A 310 -4.87 -16.02 2.23
C SER A 310 -5.40 -16.25 3.64
N ASP A 311 -4.55 -16.73 4.52
CA ASP A 311 -4.88 -16.95 5.92
C ASP A 311 -4.42 -15.75 6.77
N ASP A 312 -5.32 -15.24 7.62
CA ASP A 312 -5.02 -14.20 8.60
C ASP A 312 -5.52 -14.66 9.98
N ASN A 313 -4.59 -15.14 10.80
CA ASN A 313 -4.89 -15.63 12.14
C ASN A 313 -5.21 -14.52 13.16
N SER A 314 -5.11 -13.24 12.78
CA SER A 314 -5.57 -12.11 13.58
C SER A 314 -7.09 -11.88 13.47
N LEU A 315 -7.74 -12.48 12.48
CA LEU A 315 -9.20 -12.43 12.33
C LEU A 315 -9.87 -13.30 13.39
N ASP A 316 -11.01 -12.83 13.91
CA ASP A 316 -11.87 -13.63 14.75
C ASP A 316 -12.38 -14.87 13.99
N ALA A 317 -12.78 -15.89 14.76
CA ALA A 317 -13.12 -17.21 14.24
C ALA A 317 -14.11 -17.21 13.06
N ASP A 318 -15.00 -16.24 12.96
CA ASP A 318 -16.03 -16.14 11.91
C ASP A 318 -15.80 -14.99 10.92
N ALA A 319 -14.73 -14.21 11.11
CA ALA A 319 -14.51 -13.03 10.29
C ALA A 319 -13.92 -13.36 8.92
N LEU A 320 -14.37 -12.63 7.91
CA LEU A 320 -13.81 -12.59 6.57
C LEU A 320 -13.41 -11.15 6.26
N SER A 321 -12.24 -10.94 5.72
CA SER A 321 -11.79 -9.65 5.22
C SER A 321 -11.60 -9.73 3.72
N LEU A 322 -12.14 -8.77 2.98
CA LEU A 322 -12.06 -8.69 1.54
C LEU A 322 -11.42 -7.36 1.16
N ILE A 323 -10.42 -7.41 0.29
CA ILE A 323 -9.71 -6.22 -0.19
C ILE A 323 -9.92 -6.11 -1.69
N HIS A 324 -10.38 -4.94 -2.15
CA HIS A 324 -10.49 -4.58 -3.56
C HIS A 324 -9.46 -3.51 -3.89
N ILE A 325 -8.80 -3.64 -5.01
CA ILE A 325 -7.85 -2.64 -5.50
C ILE A 325 -8.20 -2.27 -6.94
#